data_0881edd9d8968420772c49c77b6c2d79
#
_entry.id   0881edd9d8968420772c49c77b6c2d79
#
_cell.length_a   1.000
_cell.length_b   1.000
_cell.length_c   1.000
_cell.angle_alpha   90.00
_cell.angle_beta   90.00
_cell.angle_gamma   90.00
#
_symmetry.space_group_name_H-M   'P 1'
#
loop_
_entity.id
_entity.type
_entity.pdbx_description
1 polymer ?
#
loop_
_entity_poly.entity_id
_entity_poly.type
_entity_poly.pdbx_seq_one_letter_code
_entity_poly.pdbx_strand_id
1 'polypeptide(L)'
;MGKRILCLALIFINVISLTSCAFSKPKRYEAEFLVLFDTVTKIVGYADSKKEFDKNAQMIYDELKIYHELYDIYNNYDGINNIKTINDNAGVKPVKVDKKLLDMLVYAKNAYTETDGKLNIALGAVLQVWHKYREEGINDPEKAKLPPMELLQEKNKHTNIDNLIIDEKNSTVFLKDPEMSLDVGGVGKGYATEQVCQYAEAHGFANGMVSVGGNVRVIGSRDGKGEPWHVGIQNPDLNSEKTNLLILNLTDASLVSSGDYERYYMVDGKKYHHIIDPVTLMPATYFTAVTIVCKDSGMADAFTKAIYNMPYEDGLKFVAAHPQIQALWVFKNGDIKYSPGFAKYIREQ
;
A
#
# COMPACT_ATOMS: atom_id res chain seq x y z
N MET A 1 -76.87 -23.70 58.57
CA MET A 1 -76.25 -24.57 57.58
C MET A 1 -75.57 -23.64 56.54
N GLY A 2 -74.30 -23.36 56.68
CA GLY A 2 -73.56 -22.49 55.84
C GLY A 2 -72.60 -23.25 54.94
N LYS A 3 -72.75 -23.10 53.67
CA LYS A 3 -71.78 -23.65 52.65
C LYS A 3 -70.66 -22.71 52.51
N ARG A 4 -69.45 -23.16 52.83
CA ARG A 4 -68.17 -22.46 52.53
C ARG A 4 -67.81 -22.71 51.07
N ILE A 5 -67.75 -21.65 50.27
CA ILE A 5 -67.23 -21.70 48.92
C ILE A 5 -65.69 -21.42 48.98
N LEU A 6 -64.94 -22.41 48.56
CA LEU A 6 -63.47 -22.36 48.50
C LEU A 6 -63.07 -21.78 47.13
N CYS A 7 -62.63 -20.54 47.09
CA CYS A 7 -62.04 -19.94 45.86
C CYS A 7 -60.59 -20.43 45.70
N LEU A 8 -60.33 -21.26 44.68
CA LEU A 8 -59.00 -21.59 44.20
C LEU A 8 -58.48 -20.46 43.30
N ALA A 9 -57.53 -19.73 43.81
CA ALA A 9 -56.80 -18.78 43.00
C ALA A 9 -55.71 -19.51 42.18
N LEU A 10 -55.87 -19.60 40.87
CA LEU A 10 -54.81 -20.06 39.93
C LEU A 10 -53.78 -18.95 39.75
N ILE A 11 -52.61 -19.14 40.29
CA ILE A 11 -51.44 -18.29 40.03
C ILE A 11 -50.82 -18.74 38.70
N PHE A 12 -50.99 -17.94 37.64
CA PHE A 12 -50.29 -18.10 36.39
C PHE A 12 -48.84 -17.56 36.58
N ILE A 13 -47.91 -18.45 36.78
CA ILE A 13 -46.48 -18.10 36.72
C ILE A 13 -46.08 -17.99 35.23
N ASN A 14 -46.01 -16.77 34.71
CA ASN A 14 -45.37 -16.48 33.43
C ASN A 14 -43.86 -16.70 33.58
N VAL A 15 -43.36 -17.85 33.16
CA VAL A 15 -41.94 -18.09 32.98
C VAL A 15 -41.51 -17.30 31.70
N ILE A 16 -41.04 -16.08 31.88
CA ILE A 16 -40.33 -15.34 30.84
C ILE A 16 -39.03 -16.09 30.61
N SER A 17 -38.98 -16.91 29.57
CA SER A 17 -37.77 -17.50 29.06
C SER A 17 -36.90 -16.35 28.50
N LEU A 18 -36.02 -15.83 29.32
CA LEU A 18 -34.91 -15.03 28.85
C LEU A 18 -34.00 -15.92 27.96
N THR A 19 -34.32 -15.95 26.67
CA THR A 19 -33.34 -16.42 25.68
C THR A 19 -32.16 -15.47 25.74
N SER A 20 -31.19 -15.79 26.58
CA SER A 20 -29.87 -15.20 26.52
C SER A 20 -29.31 -15.52 25.14
N CYS A 21 -29.41 -14.57 24.21
CA CYS A 21 -28.54 -14.57 23.05
C CYS A 21 -27.10 -14.49 23.59
N ALA A 22 -26.48 -15.64 23.75
CA ALA A 22 -25.03 -15.68 23.96
C ALA A 22 -24.40 -15.05 22.71
N PHE A 23 -24.08 -13.77 22.81
CA PHE A 23 -23.24 -13.12 21.81
C PHE A 23 -21.93 -13.91 21.77
N SER A 24 -21.77 -14.77 20.76
CA SER A 24 -20.50 -15.44 20.52
C SER A 24 -19.49 -14.33 20.20
N LYS A 25 -18.33 -14.38 20.86
CA LYS A 25 -17.27 -13.40 20.55
C LYS A 25 -16.93 -13.52 19.07
N PRO A 26 -16.77 -12.41 18.35
CA PRO A 26 -16.33 -12.42 16.95
C PRO A 26 -15.08 -13.29 16.79
N LYS A 27 -15.05 -14.12 15.74
CA LYS A 27 -13.92 -15.00 15.43
C LYS A 27 -13.02 -14.33 14.42
N ARG A 28 -11.71 -14.62 14.51
CA ARG A 28 -10.73 -14.19 13.55
C ARG A 28 -10.84 -15.03 12.28
N TYR A 29 -10.92 -14.36 11.14
CA TYR A 29 -10.88 -14.94 9.80
C TYR A 29 -9.80 -14.28 8.97
N GLU A 30 -9.37 -14.96 7.91
CA GLU A 30 -8.44 -14.41 6.92
C GLU A 30 -8.80 -14.89 5.51
N ALA A 31 -8.44 -14.07 4.51
CA ALA A 31 -8.53 -14.36 3.08
C ALA A 31 -7.26 -13.88 2.40
N GLU A 32 -6.82 -14.58 1.36
CA GLU A 32 -5.65 -14.23 0.55
C GLU A 32 -5.98 -14.31 -0.94
N PHE A 33 -5.43 -13.37 -1.72
CA PHE A 33 -5.53 -13.32 -3.18
C PHE A 33 -4.13 -13.10 -3.78
N LEU A 34 -3.87 -13.68 -4.95
CA LEU A 34 -2.54 -13.67 -5.58
C LEU A 34 -2.48 -12.89 -6.90
N VAL A 35 -3.62 -12.31 -7.34
CA VAL A 35 -3.78 -11.85 -8.73
C VAL A 35 -3.79 -10.32 -8.91
N LEU A 36 -3.88 -9.55 -7.84
CA LEU A 36 -3.95 -8.09 -7.93
C LEU A 36 -2.60 -7.45 -7.62
N PHE A 37 -2.19 -6.47 -8.42
CA PHE A 37 -0.92 -5.72 -8.28
C PHE A 37 0.34 -6.60 -8.29
N ASP A 38 0.28 -7.77 -8.94
CA ASP A 38 1.37 -8.76 -9.01
C ASP A 38 1.94 -9.10 -7.62
N THR A 39 1.05 -9.23 -6.63
CA THR A 39 1.45 -9.47 -5.25
C THR A 39 0.38 -10.21 -4.46
N VAL A 40 0.76 -10.66 -3.25
CA VAL A 40 -0.18 -11.23 -2.29
C VAL A 40 -0.98 -10.12 -1.64
N THR A 41 -2.31 -10.23 -1.70
CA THR A 41 -3.22 -9.44 -0.87
C THR A 41 -3.75 -10.30 0.25
N LYS A 42 -3.64 -9.82 1.48
CA LYS A 42 -4.16 -10.51 2.68
C LYS A 42 -5.15 -9.62 3.41
N ILE A 43 -6.32 -10.20 3.75
CA ILE A 43 -7.35 -9.55 4.55
C ILE A 43 -7.52 -10.36 5.83
N VAL A 44 -7.49 -9.68 6.98
CA VAL A 44 -7.76 -10.28 8.29
C VAL A 44 -8.84 -9.46 8.97
N GLY A 45 -9.80 -10.12 9.58
CA GLY A 45 -10.88 -9.43 10.32
C GLY A 45 -11.51 -10.31 11.37
N TYR A 46 -12.30 -9.69 12.23
CA TYR A 46 -13.16 -10.37 13.20
C TYR A 46 -14.62 -10.21 12.79
N ALA A 47 -15.36 -11.31 12.74
CA ALA A 47 -16.77 -11.33 12.36
C ALA A 47 -17.53 -12.39 13.19
N ASP A 48 -18.84 -12.24 13.30
CA ASP A 48 -19.69 -13.20 13.99
C ASP A 48 -19.83 -14.51 13.21
N SER A 49 -19.60 -14.47 11.89
CA SER A 49 -19.63 -15.64 11.02
C SER A 49 -18.64 -15.55 9.87
N LYS A 50 -18.24 -16.72 9.35
CA LYS A 50 -17.41 -16.79 8.13
C LYS A 50 -18.12 -16.16 6.94
N LYS A 51 -19.43 -16.34 6.80
CA LYS A 51 -20.25 -15.77 5.71
C LYS A 51 -20.18 -14.24 5.69
N GLU A 52 -20.23 -13.62 6.85
CA GLU A 52 -20.11 -12.17 6.99
C GLU A 52 -18.70 -11.70 6.60
N PHE A 53 -17.65 -12.37 7.11
CA PHE A 53 -16.28 -12.07 6.74
C PHE A 53 -16.05 -12.25 5.24
N ASP A 54 -16.51 -13.35 4.65
CA ASP A 54 -16.34 -13.62 3.20
C ASP A 54 -17.02 -12.54 2.34
N LYS A 55 -18.20 -12.03 2.76
CA LYS A 55 -18.84 -10.90 2.09
C LYS A 55 -17.98 -9.64 2.14
N ASN A 56 -17.39 -9.32 3.28
CA ASN A 56 -16.51 -8.16 3.43
C ASN A 56 -15.20 -8.34 2.63
N ALA A 57 -14.62 -9.53 2.66
CA ALA A 57 -13.41 -9.85 1.89
C ALA A 57 -13.65 -9.75 0.38
N GLN A 58 -14.82 -10.21 -0.11
CA GLN A 58 -15.20 -10.09 -1.50
C GLN A 58 -15.39 -8.62 -1.92
N MET A 59 -16.05 -7.83 -1.08
CA MET A 59 -16.24 -6.38 -1.30
C MET A 59 -14.89 -5.66 -1.42
N ILE A 60 -13.93 -5.97 -0.53
CA ILE A 60 -12.57 -5.43 -0.58
C ILE A 60 -11.84 -5.86 -1.86
N TYR A 61 -11.97 -7.13 -2.26
CA TYR A 61 -11.39 -7.65 -3.48
C TYR A 61 -11.95 -6.93 -4.73
N ASP A 62 -13.28 -6.81 -4.82
CA ASP A 62 -13.95 -6.20 -5.98
C ASP A 62 -13.52 -4.72 -6.13
N GLU A 63 -13.45 -3.99 -5.02
CA GLU A 63 -13.00 -2.60 -5.02
C GLU A 63 -11.51 -2.48 -5.38
N LEU A 64 -10.65 -3.35 -4.82
CA LEU A 64 -9.23 -3.37 -5.11
C LEU A 64 -8.93 -3.72 -6.58
N LYS A 65 -9.76 -4.58 -7.19
CA LYS A 65 -9.67 -4.94 -8.60
C LYS A 65 -9.87 -3.72 -9.51
N ILE A 66 -10.78 -2.81 -9.16
CA ILE A 66 -10.98 -1.56 -9.92
C ILE A 66 -9.68 -0.74 -9.95
N TYR A 67 -9.02 -0.57 -8.82
CA TYR A 67 -7.75 0.16 -8.76
C TYR A 67 -6.62 -0.57 -9.51
N HIS A 68 -6.56 -1.91 -9.43
CA HIS A 68 -5.61 -2.70 -10.19
C HIS A 68 -5.73 -2.45 -11.69
N GLU A 69 -6.95 -2.52 -12.24
CA GLU A 69 -7.20 -2.31 -13.66
C GLU A 69 -6.92 -0.86 -14.09
N LEU A 70 -7.25 0.13 -13.24
CA LEU A 70 -6.99 1.55 -13.51
C LEU A 70 -5.49 1.90 -13.48
N TYR A 71 -4.70 1.23 -12.64
CA TYR A 71 -3.27 1.56 -12.44
C TYR A 71 -2.33 0.71 -13.29
N ASP A 72 -2.86 -0.26 -14.05
CA ASP A 72 -2.08 -1.13 -14.91
C ASP A 72 -1.39 -0.32 -16.04
N ILE A 73 -0.07 -0.52 -16.15
CA ILE A 73 0.78 0.09 -17.18
C ILE A 73 1.11 -0.88 -18.33
N TYR A 74 0.67 -2.14 -18.24
CA TYR A 74 1.01 -3.23 -19.16
C TYR A 74 -0.16 -3.67 -20.03
N ASN A 75 -1.38 -3.74 -19.47
CA ASN A 75 -2.54 -4.32 -20.11
C ASN A 75 -3.66 -3.30 -20.33
N ASN A 76 -4.43 -3.48 -21.41
CA ASN A 76 -5.67 -2.78 -21.66
C ASN A 76 -6.86 -3.63 -21.18
N TYR A 77 -7.93 -2.99 -20.74
CA TYR A 77 -9.18 -3.62 -20.30
C TYR A 77 -10.34 -2.99 -21.07
N ASP A 78 -11.32 -3.81 -21.48
CA ASP A 78 -12.47 -3.35 -22.25
C ASP A 78 -13.27 -2.29 -21.48
N GLY A 79 -13.43 -1.12 -22.10
CA GLY A 79 -14.19 -0.01 -21.53
C GLY A 79 -13.45 0.78 -20.44
N ILE A 80 -12.21 0.44 -20.12
CA ILE A 80 -11.41 1.11 -19.08
C ILE A 80 -10.24 1.86 -19.71
N ASN A 81 -10.20 3.18 -19.49
CA ASN A 81 -9.04 4.00 -19.77
C ASN A 81 -8.15 4.05 -18.50
N ASN A 82 -7.02 3.37 -18.54
CA ASN A 82 -6.08 3.21 -17.44
C ASN A 82 -4.75 3.94 -17.71
N ILE A 83 -3.73 3.72 -16.85
CA ILE A 83 -2.39 4.32 -17.05
C ILE A 83 -1.79 3.91 -18.41
N LYS A 84 -1.95 2.64 -18.82
CA LYS A 84 -1.49 2.20 -20.14
C LYS A 84 -2.14 3.00 -21.27
N THR A 85 -3.46 3.20 -21.20
CA THR A 85 -4.18 4.01 -22.19
C THR A 85 -3.65 5.46 -22.26
N ILE A 86 -3.31 6.04 -21.09
CA ILE A 86 -2.71 7.38 -21.02
C ILE A 86 -1.33 7.37 -21.69
N ASN A 87 -0.48 6.39 -21.36
CA ASN A 87 0.86 6.25 -21.92
C ASN A 87 0.83 6.04 -23.44
N ASP A 88 -0.08 5.19 -23.94
CA ASP A 88 -0.23 4.92 -25.38
C ASP A 88 -0.71 6.16 -26.17
N ASN A 89 -1.28 7.17 -25.51
CA ASN A 89 -1.73 8.42 -26.12
C ASN A 89 -0.83 9.63 -25.80
N ALA A 90 0.38 9.39 -25.29
CA ALA A 90 1.34 10.46 -25.02
C ALA A 90 1.67 11.25 -26.31
N GLY A 91 1.61 12.58 -26.25
CA GLY A 91 1.80 13.49 -27.37
C GLY A 91 0.67 13.50 -28.41
N VAL A 92 -0.34 12.62 -28.28
CA VAL A 92 -1.40 12.45 -29.30
C VAL A 92 -2.69 13.19 -28.93
N LYS A 93 -3.29 12.85 -27.78
CA LYS A 93 -4.57 13.45 -27.34
C LYS A 93 -4.81 13.26 -25.85
N PRO A 94 -5.64 14.13 -25.23
CA PRO A 94 -6.16 13.90 -23.89
C PRO A 94 -7.00 12.61 -23.81
N VAL A 95 -6.84 11.87 -22.71
CA VAL A 95 -7.59 10.64 -22.40
C VAL A 95 -8.58 10.94 -21.28
N LYS A 96 -9.87 10.64 -21.49
CA LYS A 96 -10.87 10.72 -20.42
C LYS A 96 -10.70 9.53 -19.49
N VAL A 97 -10.63 9.77 -18.18
CA VAL A 97 -10.37 8.74 -17.18
C VAL A 97 -11.43 8.69 -16.09
N ASP A 98 -11.49 7.58 -15.38
CA ASP A 98 -12.29 7.44 -14.18
C ASP A 98 -11.80 8.39 -13.08
N LYS A 99 -12.72 8.87 -12.23
CA LYS A 99 -12.38 9.77 -11.12
C LYS A 99 -11.38 9.16 -10.15
N LYS A 100 -11.43 7.85 -9.88
CA LYS A 100 -10.50 7.16 -8.99
C LYS A 100 -9.06 7.25 -9.52
N LEU A 101 -8.87 7.14 -10.84
CA LEU A 101 -7.57 7.31 -11.47
C LEU A 101 -7.14 8.78 -11.45
N LEU A 102 -8.05 9.70 -11.76
CA LEU A 102 -7.77 11.13 -11.73
C LEU A 102 -7.30 11.60 -10.35
N ASP A 103 -8.03 11.21 -9.29
CA ASP A 103 -7.71 11.58 -7.91
C ASP A 103 -6.33 11.06 -7.49
N MET A 104 -5.98 9.83 -7.87
CA MET A 104 -4.66 9.27 -7.63
C MET A 104 -3.55 10.06 -8.34
N LEU A 105 -3.78 10.48 -9.60
CA LEU A 105 -2.78 11.26 -10.35
C LEU A 105 -2.59 12.66 -9.76
N VAL A 106 -3.67 13.30 -9.30
CA VAL A 106 -3.60 14.58 -8.55
C VAL A 106 -2.81 14.37 -7.27
N TYR A 107 -3.13 13.33 -6.51
CA TYR A 107 -2.41 12.97 -5.28
C TYR A 107 -0.91 12.75 -5.54
N ALA A 108 -0.56 11.98 -6.56
CA ALA A 108 0.82 11.68 -6.91
C ALA A 108 1.61 12.93 -7.38
N LYS A 109 0.94 13.85 -8.06
CA LYS A 109 1.55 15.14 -8.46
C LYS A 109 1.81 16.04 -7.24
N ASN A 110 0.91 16.04 -6.25
CA ASN A 110 1.14 16.72 -4.98
C ASN A 110 2.29 16.08 -4.19
N ALA A 111 2.33 14.74 -4.11
CA ALA A 111 3.41 14.01 -3.46
C ALA A 111 4.78 14.25 -4.14
N TYR A 112 4.83 14.44 -5.46
CA TYR A 112 6.06 14.89 -6.15
C TYR A 112 6.56 16.21 -5.57
N THR A 113 5.67 17.20 -5.39
CA THR A 113 6.03 18.50 -4.83
C THR A 113 6.47 18.39 -3.37
N GLU A 114 5.74 17.63 -2.55
CA GLU A 114 6.05 17.43 -1.12
C GLU A 114 7.37 16.71 -0.90
N THR A 115 7.79 15.86 -1.84
CA THR A 115 9.03 15.06 -1.75
C THR A 115 10.19 15.68 -2.52
N ASP A 116 10.07 16.91 -3.01
CA ASP A 116 11.08 17.58 -3.83
C ASP A 116 11.53 16.69 -5.01
N GLY A 117 10.55 16.07 -5.68
CA GLY A 117 10.76 15.20 -6.84
C GLY A 117 11.32 13.82 -6.55
N LYS A 118 11.57 13.44 -5.29
CA LYS A 118 12.08 12.10 -4.94
C LYS A 118 11.06 10.98 -5.20
N LEU A 119 9.77 11.29 -5.20
CA LEU A 119 8.72 10.48 -5.80
C LEU A 119 8.30 11.15 -7.12
N ASN A 120 8.52 10.50 -8.25
CA ASN A 120 8.14 11.02 -9.55
C ASN A 120 7.45 9.94 -10.40
N ILE A 121 6.13 10.02 -10.54
CA ILE A 121 5.37 9.10 -11.39
C ILE A 121 5.63 9.29 -12.89
N ALA A 122 6.24 10.40 -13.31
CA ALA A 122 6.67 10.65 -14.67
C ALA A 122 8.02 9.97 -15.02
N LEU A 123 8.65 9.27 -14.07
CA LEU A 123 9.91 8.55 -14.28
C LEU A 123 9.76 7.30 -15.17
N GLY A 124 8.56 7.00 -15.63
CA GLY A 124 8.21 5.77 -16.35
C GLY A 124 9.13 5.45 -17.54
N ALA A 125 9.54 6.46 -18.32
CA ALA A 125 10.48 6.25 -19.44
C ALA A 125 11.83 5.67 -18.99
N VAL A 126 12.35 6.07 -17.84
CA VAL A 126 13.58 5.53 -17.21
C VAL A 126 13.32 4.16 -16.59
N LEU A 127 12.18 4.01 -15.86
CA LEU A 127 11.82 2.75 -15.20
C LEU A 127 11.57 1.61 -16.19
N GLN A 128 11.04 1.88 -17.38
CA GLN A 128 10.88 0.88 -18.45
C GLN A 128 12.24 0.30 -18.89
N VAL A 129 13.28 1.13 -18.97
CA VAL A 129 14.64 0.64 -19.26
C VAL A 129 15.11 -0.30 -18.16
N TRP A 130 14.96 0.10 -16.89
CA TRP A 130 15.34 -0.74 -15.74
C TRP A 130 14.52 -2.04 -15.68
N HIS A 131 13.22 -2.01 -15.98
CA HIS A 131 12.37 -3.20 -16.04
C HIS A 131 12.90 -4.19 -17.07
N LYS A 132 13.17 -3.73 -18.31
CA LYS A 132 13.70 -4.56 -19.38
C LYS A 132 15.02 -5.24 -18.99
N TYR A 133 15.98 -4.48 -18.48
CA TYR A 133 17.30 -5.01 -18.10
C TYR A 133 17.20 -5.98 -16.92
N ARG A 134 16.32 -5.73 -15.97
CA ARG A 134 16.04 -6.63 -14.84
C ARG A 134 15.45 -7.94 -15.32
N GLU A 135 14.43 -7.91 -16.18
CA GLU A 135 13.80 -9.10 -16.73
C GLU A 135 14.79 -9.92 -17.55
N GLU A 136 15.57 -9.29 -18.43
CA GLU A 136 16.63 -9.95 -19.19
C GLU A 136 17.65 -10.59 -18.25
N GLY A 137 18.10 -9.91 -17.21
CA GLY A 137 19.08 -10.41 -16.25
C GLY A 137 18.55 -11.47 -15.29
N ILE A 138 17.25 -11.52 -15.01
CA ILE A 138 16.61 -12.62 -14.26
C ILE A 138 16.48 -13.86 -15.15
N ASN A 139 16.11 -13.69 -16.43
CA ASN A 139 15.93 -14.78 -17.37
C ASN A 139 17.26 -15.40 -17.83
N ASP A 140 18.33 -14.61 -17.94
CA ASP A 140 19.68 -15.06 -18.30
C ASP A 140 20.73 -14.37 -17.41
N PRO A 141 20.98 -14.90 -16.20
CA PRO A 141 21.91 -14.29 -15.24
C PRO A 141 23.36 -14.15 -15.74
N GLU A 142 23.78 -15.02 -16.66
CA GLU A 142 25.16 -14.96 -17.24
C GLU A 142 25.34 -13.76 -18.18
N LYS A 143 24.26 -13.26 -18.77
CA LYS A 143 24.24 -12.08 -19.63
C LYS A 143 23.68 -10.82 -18.95
N ALA A 144 23.44 -10.90 -17.65
CA ALA A 144 22.94 -9.77 -16.90
C ALA A 144 23.89 -8.57 -16.99
N LYS A 145 23.36 -7.40 -17.31
CA LYS A 145 24.12 -6.15 -17.46
C LYS A 145 23.31 -4.96 -16.96
N LEU A 146 24.01 -3.85 -16.74
CA LEU A 146 23.36 -2.60 -16.39
C LEU A 146 22.91 -1.84 -17.65
N PRO A 147 21.82 -1.06 -17.54
CA PRO A 147 21.51 -0.06 -18.57
C PRO A 147 22.69 0.91 -18.76
N PRO A 148 23.05 1.27 -20.02
CA PRO A 148 24.00 2.33 -20.27
C PRO A 148 23.51 3.66 -19.67
N MET A 149 24.40 4.42 -19.03
CA MET A 149 24.01 5.69 -18.40
C MET A 149 23.52 6.70 -19.44
N GLU A 150 24.09 6.69 -20.63
CA GLU A 150 23.67 7.55 -21.74
C GLU A 150 22.21 7.29 -22.14
N LEU A 151 21.79 6.02 -22.14
CA LEU A 151 20.38 5.65 -22.40
C LEU A 151 19.46 6.14 -21.29
N LEU A 152 19.86 6.00 -20.02
CA LEU A 152 19.09 6.49 -18.88
C LEU A 152 18.95 8.02 -18.91
N GLN A 153 20.04 8.73 -19.21
CA GLN A 153 20.03 10.20 -19.35
C GLN A 153 19.18 10.67 -20.52
N GLU A 154 19.17 9.94 -21.64
CA GLU A 154 18.30 10.24 -22.78
C GLU A 154 16.83 10.11 -22.37
N LYS A 155 16.44 9.00 -21.73
CA LYS A 155 15.08 8.77 -21.26
C LYS A 155 14.66 9.72 -20.13
N ASN A 156 15.61 10.21 -19.34
CA ASN A 156 15.35 11.20 -18.28
C ASN A 156 14.89 12.57 -18.82
N LYS A 157 15.16 12.90 -20.07
CA LYS A 157 14.64 14.12 -20.71
C LYS A 157 13.10 14.14 -20.78
N HIS A 158 12.46 12.98 -20.68
CA HIS A 158 11.02 12.76 -20.80
C HIS A 158 10.31 12.52 -19.46
N THR A 159 10.91 12.98 -18.34
CA THR A 159 10.41 12.73 -16.98
C THR A 159 9.92 14.00 -16.25
N ASN A 160 9.75 15.11 -16.97
CA ASN A 160 9.26 16.35 -16.38
C ASN A 160 7.76 16.23 -16.06
N ILE A 161 7.42 16.23 -14.76
CA ILE A 161 6.04 16.12 -14.25
C ILE A 161 5.11 17.24 -14.76
N ASP A 162 5.64 18.40 -15.17
CA ASP A 162 4.85 19.49 -15.72
C ASP A 162 4.24 19.18 -17.09
N ASN A 163 4.76 18.15 -17.78
CA ASN A 163 4.16 17.63 -19.00
C ASN A 163 2.93 16.73 -18.74
N LEU A 164 2.67 16.34 -17.48
CA LEU A 164 1.43 15.70 -17.07
C LEU A 164 0.35 16.77 -16.83
N ILE A 165 -0.58 16.90 -17.76
CA ILE A 165 -1.71 17.83 -17.70
C ILE A 165 -2.95 17.08 -17.20
N ILE A 166 -3.51 17.52 -16.10
CA ILE A 166 -4.72 16.98 -15.47
C ILE A 166 -5.81 18.06 -15.58
N ASP A 167 -6.91 17.75 -16.24
CA ASP A 167 -8.12 18.58 -16.30
C ASP A 167 -9.20 17.91 -15.44
N GLU A 168 -9.29 18.32 -14.19
CA GLU A 168 -10.25 17.76 -13.24
C GLU A 168 -11.70 18.03 -13.65
N LYS A 169 -11.97 19.18 -14.29
CA LYS A 169 -13.32 19.56 -14.71
C LYS A 169 -13.86 18.62 -15.79
N ASN A 170 -13.02 18.24 -16.73
CA ASN A 170 -13.40 17.38 -17.86
C ASN A 170 -13.02 15.90 -17.62
N SER A 171 -12.36 15.59 -16.48
CA SER A 171 -11.80 14.27 -16.14
C SER A 171 -10.89 13.74 -17.26
N THR A 172 -9.96 14.57 -17.74
CA THR A 172 -9.01 14.18 -18.79
C THR A 172 -7.56 14.33 -18.34
N VAL A 173 -6.71 13.45 -18.87
CA VAL A 173 -5.27 13.43 -18.63
C VAL A 173 -4.55 13.46 -19.97
N PHE A 174 -3.50 14.26 -20.08
CA PHE A 174 -2.70 14.38 -21.28
C PHE A 174 -1.20 14.46 -20.94
N LEU A 175 -0.40 13.65 -21.58
CA LEU A 175 1.05 13.72 -21.57
C LEU A 175 1.49 14.55 -22.78
N LYS A 176 2.04 15.74 -22.54
CA LYS A 176 2.47 16.65 -23.63
C LYS A 176 3.67 16.11 -24.42
N ASP A 177 4.56 15.40 -23.73
CA ASP A 177 5.74 14.82 -24.31
C ASP A 177 5.42 13.41 -24.86
N PRO A 178 5.63 13.14 -26.16
CA PRO A 178 5.29 11.86 -26.76
C PRO A 178 6.13 10.68 -26.29
N GLU A 179 7.30 10.91 -25.67
CA GLU A 179 8.15 9.87 -25.09
C GLU A 179 7.99 9.73 -23.57
N MET A 180 7.15 10.57 -22.96
CA MET A 180 6.81 10.46 -21.54
C MET A 180 6.00 9.22 -21.26
N SER A 181 6.27 8.57 -20.13
CA SER A 181 5.47 7.46 -19.63
C SER A 181 5.26 7.60 -18.13
N LEU A 182 4.05 7.30 -17.66
CA LEU A 182 3.73 7.23 -16.24
C LEU A 182 4.01 5.83 -15.71
N ASP A 183 4.59 5.77 -14.51
CA ASP A 183 4.68 4.58 -13.68
C ASP A 183 4.26 4.94 -12.25
N VAL A 184 3.17 4.34 -11.79
CA VAL A 184 2.57 4.64 -10.49
C VAL A 184 2.93 3.61 -9.42
N GLY A 185 3.87 2.69 -9.69
CA GLY A 185 4.30 1.64 -8.77
C GLY A 185 4.84 2.14 -7.42
N GLY A 186 5.31 3.40 -7.37
CA GLY A 186 5.80 4.03 -6.14
C GLY A 186 4.72 4.57 -5.20
N VAL A 187 3.45 4.65 -5.65
CA VAL A 187 2.34 5.26 -4.88
C VAL A 187 1.04 4.48 -5.00
N GLY A 188 0.85 3.76 -6.10
CA GLY A 188 -0.46 3.20 -6.47
C GLY A 188 -0.98 2.15 -5.49
N LYS A 189 -0.11 1.28 -4.95
CA LYS A 189 -0.54 0.25 -4.00
C LYS A 189 -1.00 0.84 -2.67
N GLY A 190 -0.22 1.77 -2.13
CA GLY A 190 -0.56 2.43 -0.87
C GLY A 190 -1.84 3.25 -0.99
N TYR A 191 -1.98 4.02 -2.08
CA TYR A 191 -3.18 4.81 -2.35
C TYR A 191 -4.42 3.92 -2.52
N ALA A 192 -4.34 2.84 -3.33
CA ALA A 192 -5.43 1.88 -3.49
C ALA A 192 -5.81 1.22 -2.16
N THR A 193 -4.82 0.81 -1.36
CA THR A 193 -5.04 0.21 -0.04
C THR A 193 -5.81 1.16 0.88
N GLU A 194 -5.44 2.44 0.92
CA GLU A 194 -6.14 3.45 1.72
C GLU A 194 -7.58 3.64 1.27
N GLN A 195 -7.80 3.85 -0.04
CA GLN A 195 -9.14 4.08 -0.58
C GLN A 195 -10.07 2.88 -0.35
N VAL A 196 -9.55 1.67 -0.55
CA VAL A 196 -10.31 0.43 -0.33
C VAL A 196 -10.63 0.23 1.15
N CYS A 197 -9.71 0.56 2.05
CA CYS A 197 -9.98 0.51 3.48
C CYS A 197 -11.03 1.54 3.90
N GLN A 198 -10.97 2.77 3.41
CA GLN A 198 -12.01 3.79 3.66
C GLN A 198 -13.38 3.34 3.13
N TYR A 199 -13.40 2.75 1.92
CA TYR A 199 -14.61 2.19 1.37
C TYR A 199 -15.17 1.05 2.24
N ALA A 200 -14.32 0.14 2.69
CA ALA A 200 -14.70 -0.98 3.56
C ALA A 200 -15.24 -0.51 4.92
N GLU A 201 -14.61 0.49 5.54
CA GLU A 201 -15.08 1.13 6.78
C GLU A 201 -16.48 1.73 6.60
N ALA A 202 -16.70 2.48 5.51
CA ALA A 202 -17.99 3.08 5.18
C ALA A 202 -19.11 2.03 4.97
N HIS A 203 -18.73 0.78 4.63
CA HIS A 203 -19.64 -0.34 4.41
C HIS A 203 -19.68 -1.35 5.57
N GLY A 204 -19.16 -0.98 6.73
CA GLY A 204 -19.31 -1.73 7.97
C GLY A 204 -18.16 -2.67 8.36
N PHE A 205 -17.05 -2.69 7.61
CA PHE A 205 -15.84 -3.42 8.00
C PHE A 205 -15.00 -2.57 8.97
N ALA A 206 -15.45 -2.48 10.22
CA ALA A 206 -14.93 -1.53 11.21
C ALA A 206 -13.64 -2.00 11.92
N ASN A 207 -13.29 -3.29 11.86
CA ASN A 207 -12.12 -3.84 12.56
C ASN A 207 -11.44 -4.90 11.69
N GLY A 208 -10.34 -4.54 11.07
CA GLY A 208 -9.65 -5.44 10.16
C GLY A 208 -8.25 -4.96 9.77
N MET A 209 -7.60 -5.75 8.95
CA MET A 209 -6.31 -5.45 8.36
C MET A 209 -6.35 -5.85 6.88
N VAL A 210 -5.91 -4.95 6.02
CA VAL A 210 -5.70 -5.20 4.60
C VAL A 210 -4.22 -4.99 4.31
N SER A 211 -3.59 -5.96 3.66
CA SER A 211 -2.19 -5.90 3.24
C SER A 211 -2.09 -6.17 1.75
N VAL A 212 -1.57 -5.24 0.97
CA VAL A 212 -1.37 -5.35 -0.47
C VAL A 212 0.13 -5.29 -0.75
N GLY A 213 0.77 -6.45 -0.91
CA GLY A 213 2.21 -6.53 -1.15
C GLY A 213 3.05 -5.82 -0.10
N GLY A 214 2.69 -5.97 1.18
CA GLY A 214 3.39 -5.33 2.30
C GLY A 214 2.95 -3.90 2.63
N ASN A 215 2.07 -3.28 1.85
CA ASN A 215 1.37 -2.06 2.25
C ASN A 215 0.22 -2.46 3.18
N VAL A 216 0.39 -2.29 4.47
CA VAL A 216 -0.57 -2.72 5.49
C VAL A 216 -1.38 -1.52 5.98
N ARG A 217 -2.71 -1.64 5.98
CA ARG A 217 -3.62 -0.71 6.65
C ARG A 217 -4.45 -1.49 7.66
N VAL A 218 -4.36 -1.10 8.93
CA VAL A 218 -5.23 -1.61 9.98
C VAL A 218 -6.38 -0.64 10.21
N ILE A 219 -7.59 -1.18 10.24
CA ILE A 219 -8.84 -0.49 10.47
C ILE A 219 -9.23 -0.74 11.92
N GLY A 220 -9.51 0.32 12.67
CA GLY A 220 -9.93 0.24 14.05
C GLY A 220 -8.92 -0.51 14.94
N SER A 221 -9.43 -1.21 15.96
CA SER A 221 -8.67 -2.06 16.88
C SER A 221 -8.98 -3.53 16.64
N ARG A 222 -8.07 -4.43 17.05
CA ARG A 222 -8.18 -5.88 16.80
C ARG A 222 -9.47 -6.50 17.36
N ASP A 223 -9.93 -6.03 18.50
CA ASP A 223 -11.10 -6.55 19.20
C ASP A 223 -12.31 -5.60 19.19
N GLY A 224 -12.18 -4.44 18.52
CA GLY A 224 -13.19 -3.37 18.57
C GLY A 224 -13.29 -2.64 19.91
N LYS A 225 -12.36 -2.88 20.85
CA LYS A 225 -12.37 -2.34 22.22
C LYS A 225 -11.08 -1.63 22.62
N GLY A 226 -10.15 -1.46 21.65
CA GLY A 226 -8.89 -0.74 21.89
C GLY A 226 -7.64 -1.63 21.83
N GLU A 227 -7.77 -2.97 21.78
CA GLU A 227 -6.62 -3.85 21.58
C GLU A 227 -5.94 -3.57 20.23
N PRO A 228 -4.63 -3.26 20.20
CA PRO A 228 -3.93 -2.97 18.96
C PRO A 228 -3.75 -4.22 18.10
N TRP A 229 -3.66 -4.01 16.79
CA TRP A 229 -3.17 -5.01 15.86
C TRP A 229 -1.67 -5.20 16.01
N HIS A 230 -1.19 -6.44 15.97
CA HIS A 230 0.24 -6.77 15.98
C HIS A 230 0.69 -6.99 14.55
N VAL A 231 1.46 -6.04 14.02
CA VAL A 231 1.92 -6.05 12.63
C VAL A 231 3.44 -6.18 12.61
N GLY A 232 3.95 -7.20 11.92
CA GLY A 232 5.40 -7.43 11.77
C GLY A 232 6.01 -6.56 10.69
N ILE A 233 7.16 -5.97 10.97
CA ILE A 233 8.07 -5.47 9.94
C ILE A 233 8.91 -6.66 9.49
N GLN A 234 8.86 -7.01 8.21
CA GLN A 234 9.65 -8.11 7.66
C GLN A 234 11.15 -7.90 7.90
N ASN A 235 11.84 -8.96 8.30
CA ASN A 235 13.29 -8.93 8.37
C ASN A 235 13.88 -8.89 6.94
N PRO A 236 14.68 -7.87 6.59
CA PRO A 236 15.33 -7.80 5.30
C PRO A 236 16.39 -8.88 5.07
N ASP A 237 16.94 -9.46 6.13
CA ASP A 237 17.77 -10.67 6.06
C ASP A 237 16.85 -11.91 5.95
N LEU A 238 16.61 -12.33 4.70
CA LEU A 238 15.76 -13.49 4.39
C LEU A 238 16.34 -14.84 4.85
N ASN A 239 17.63 -14.88 5.25
CA ASN A 239 18.28 -16.07 5.80
C ASN A 239 18.20 -16.14 7.33
N SER A 240 17.68 -15.10 7.96
CA SER A 240 17.49 -15.04 9.40
C SER A 240 16.37 -15.99 9.86
N GLU A 241 16.57 -16.68 11.00
CA GLU A 241 15.49 -17.44 11.64
C GLU A 241 14.34 -16.53 12.12
N LYS A 242 14.62 -15.25 12.35
CA LYS A 242 13.61 -14.25 12.72
C LYS A 242 12.95 -13.69 11.47
N THR A 243 11.73 -14.08 11.19
CA THR A 243 10.94 -13.58 10.06
C THR A 243 10.57 -12.10 10.19
N ASN A 244 10.38 -11.61 11.41
CA ASN A 244 10.07 -10.21 11.69
C ASN A 244 11.27 -9.53 12.38
N LEU A 245 11.64 -8.36 11.88
CA LEU A 245 12.62 -7.48 12.50
C LEU A 245 12.08 -6.91 13.81
N LEU A 246 10.86 -6.39 13.76
CA LEU A 246 10.09 -5.88 14.90
C LEU A 246 8.61 -6.23 14.73
N ILE A 247 7.87 -6.21 15.83
CA ILE A 247 6.41 -6.27 15.84
C ILE A 247 5.91 -4.93 16.38
N LEU A 248 4.95 -4.32 15.68
CA LEU A 248 4.35 -3.05 16.08
C LEU A 248 2.93 -3.24 16.58
N ASN A 249 2.54 -2.41 17.54
CA ASN A 249 1.17 -2.25 18.01
C ASN A 249 0.53 -1.10 17.23
N LEU A 250 -0.44 -1.40 16.37
CA LEU A 250 -1.11 -0.43 15.51
C LEU A 250 -2.62 -0.41 15.76
N THR A 251 -3.20 0.79 15.79
CA THR A 251 -4.64 1.00 15.83
C THR A 251 -4.97 2.11 14.83
N ASP A 252 -5.90 1.85 13.91
CA ASP A 252 -6.30 2.78 12.83
C ASP A 252 -5.10 3.48 12.19
N ALA A 253 -4.18 2.66 11.67
CA ALA A 253 -2.89 3.12 11.14
C ALA A 253 -2.42 2.24 9.97
N SER A 254 -1.45 2.76 9.24
CA SER A 254 -0.78 2.08 8.13
C SER A 254 0.68 1.84 8.45
N LEU A 255 1.21 0.74 7.90
CA LEU A 255 2.62 0.39 7.90
C LEU A 255 3.01 0.04 6.46
N VAL A 256 3.98 0.75 5.92
CA VAL A 256 4.52 0.47 4.59
C VAL A 256 6.04 0.38 4.65
N SER A 257 6.57 -0.66 4.06
CA SER A 257 8.02 -0.88 3.94
C SER A 257 8.46 -0.88 2.48
N SER A 258 9.61 -0.27 2.22
CA SER A 258 10.32 -0.35 0.95
C SER A 258 11.68 -0.95 1.19
N GLY A 259 12.10 -1.93 0.37
CA GLY A 259 13.36 -2.63 0.57
C GLY A 259 14.01 -3.10 -0.72
N ASP A 260 15.32 -3.36 -0.67
CA ASP A 260 16.13 -3.82 -1.79
C ASP A 260 16.05 -5.34 -2.03
N TYR A 261 15.35 -6.06 -1.17
CA TYR A 261 15.24 -7.52 -1.16
C TYR A 261 14.01 -8.05 -1.92
N GLU A 262 13.10 -7.17 -2.36
CA GLU A 262 11.85 -7.58 -3.01
C GLU A 262 12.05 -7.88 -4.50
N ARG A 263 12.42 -6.87 -5.29
CA ARG A 263 12.55 -6.96 -6.74
C ARG A 263 13.92 -6.48 -7.17
N TYR A 264 14.83 -7.40 -7.44
CA TYR A 264 16.22 -7.10 -7.84
C TYR A 264 16.75 -8.13 -8.85
N TYR A 265 17.87 -7.82 -9.44
CA TYR A 265 18.71 -8.76 -10.20
C TYR A 265 20.17 -8.55 -9.84
N MET A 266 21.03 -9.51 -10.23
CA MET A 266 22.47 -9.49 -9.92
C MET A 266 23.27 -9.17 -11.18
N VAL A 267 24.24 -8.27 -11.07
CA VAL A 267 25.24 -8.02 -12.11
C VAL A 267 26.61 -7.99 -11.43
N ASP A 268 27.55 -8.82 -11.90
CA ASP A 268 28.92 -8.93 -11.34
C ASP A 268 28.93 -9.09 -9.80
N GLY A 269 28.02 -9.90 -9.25
CA GLY A 269 27.91 -10.16 -7.82
C GLY A 269 27.28 -9.01 -7.00
N LYS A 270 26.81 -7.93 -7.63
CA LYS A 270 26.15 -6.81 -6.98
C LYS A 270 24.63 -6.84 -7.23
N LYS A 271 23.87 -6.47 -6.21
CA LYS A 271 22.41 -6.38 -6.25
C LYS A 271 21.97 -5.02 -6.80
N TYR A 272 21.04 -5.05 -7.79
CA TYR A 272 20.39 -3.87 -8.35
C TYR A 272 18.88 -4.02 -8.25
N HIS A 273 18.28 -3.24 -7.36
CA HIS A 273 16.85 -3.32 -7.03
C HIS A 273 16.01 -2.28 -7.79
N HIS A 274 14.71 -2.35 -7.64
CA HIS A 274 13.72 -1.58 -8.41
C HIS A 274 13.48 -0.14 -7.92
N ILE A 275 14.03 0.28 -6.77
CA ILE A 275 13.83 1.65 -6.26
C ILE A 275 14.91 2.54 -6.84
N ILE A 276 14.55 3.25 -7.90
CA ILE A 276 15.47 4.12 -8.66
C ILE A 276 15.41 5.53 -8.10
N ASP A 277 16.57 6.10 -7.77
CA ASP A 277 16.68 7.52 -7.43
C ASP A 277 16.55 8.37 -8.71
N PRO A 278 15.55 9.26 -8.78
CA PRO A 278 15.31 10.09 -9.96
C PRO A 278 16.44 11.07 -10.28
N VAL A 279 17.35 11.33 -9.34
CA VAL A 279 18.50 12.21 -9.53
C VAL A 279 19.69 11.46 -10.14
N THR A 280 20.03 10.30 -9.59
CA THR A 280 21.17 9.50 -10.05
C THR A 280 20.80 8.54 -11.18
N LEU A 281 19.52 8.29 -11.40
CA LEU A 281 18.92 7.31 -12.33
C LEU A 281 19.35 5.86 -12.04
N MET A 282 19.91 5.62 -10.86
CA MET A 282 20.41 4.32 -10.40
C MET A 282 19.62 3.86 -9.15
N PRO A 283 19.63 2.55 -8.82
CA PRO A 283 19.11 2.09 -7.54
C PRO A 283 19.77 2.80 -6.37
N ALA A 284 18.97 3.31 -5.43
CA ALA A 284 19.49 3.97 -4.24
C ALA A 284 20.27 3.00 -3.34
N THR A 285 21.33 3.48 -2.70
CA THR A 285 22.26 2.61 -1.96
C THR A 285 22.34 2.88 -0.47
N TYR A 286 21.51 3.80 0.05
CA TYR A 286 21.59 4.25 1.45
C TYR A 286 21.15 3.18 2.45
N PHE A 287 20.08 2.44 2.14
CA PHE A 287 19.41 1.54 3.09
C PHE A 287 19.13 0.17 2.48
N THR A 288 18.94 -0.83 3.34
CA THR A 288 18.37 -2.12 2.99
C THR A 288 16.85 -2.04 3.01
N ALA A 289 16.28 -1.36 4.01
CA ALA A 289 14.85 -1.13 4.13
C ALA A 289 14.53 0.22 4.79
N VAL A 290 13.38 0.77 4.43
CA VAL A 290 12.77 1.90 5.11
C VAL A 290 11.30 1.56 5.37
N THR A 291 10.82 1.84 6.59
CA THR A 291 9.42 1.62 6.98
C THR A 291 8.82 2.93 7.48
N ILE A 292 7.62 3.26 7.02
CA ILE A 292 6.83 4.38 7.57
C ILE A 292 5.58 3.83 8.26
N VAL A 293 5.25 4.43 9.39
CA VAL A 293 3.98 4.30 10.11
C VAL A 293 3.29 5.66 10.12
N CYS A 294 2.05 5.70 9.65
CA CYS A 294 1.16 6.86 9.72
C CYS A 294 -0.30 6.38 9.58
N LYS A 295 -1.26 7.31 9.51
CA LYS A 295 -2.67 6.93 9.32
C LYS A 295 -2.95 6.51 7.87
N ASP A 296 -2.45 7.26 6.89
CA ASP A 296 -2.74 7.11 5.46
C ASP A 296 -1.72 6.21 4.76
N SER A 297 -2.18 5.09 4.16
CA SER A 297 -1.33 4.13 3.46
C SER A 297 -0.75 4.70 2.17
N GLY A 298 -1.45 5.61 1.49
CA GLY A 298 -0.95 6.28 0.30
C GLY A 298 0.24 7.18 0.62
N MET A 299 0.12 7.97 1.71
CA MET A 299 1.21 8.80 2.23
C MET A 299 2.40 7.93 2.66
N ALA A 300 2.16 6.84 3.38
CA ALA A 300 3.21 5.94 3.80
C ALA A 300 3.97 5.36 2.60
N ASP A 301 3.27 4.91 1.53
CA ASP A 301 3.90 4.35 0.33
C ASP A 301 4.72 5.41 -0.43
N ALA A 302 4.13 6.58 -0.69
CA ALA A 302 4.81 7.68 -1.37
C ALA A 302 6.08 8.13 -0.62
N PHE A 303 5.98 8.32 0.69
CA PHE A 303 7.08 8.86 1.48
C PHE A 303 8.15 7.82 1.82
N THR A 304 7.83 6.50 1.87
CA THR A 304 8.88 5.50 1.98
C THR A 304 9.82 5.54 0.78
N LYS A 305 9.30 5.72 -0.46
CA LYS A 305 10.12 5.84 -1.66
C LYS A 305 10.98 7.11 -1.62
N ALA A 306 10.41 8.22 -1.16
CA ALA A 306 11.13 9.48 -1.07
C ALA A 306 12.32 9.39 -0.09
N ILE A 307 12.07 8.98 1.17
CA ILE A 307 13.15 8.91 2.18
C ILE A 307 14.11 7.74 1.95
N TYR A 308 13.72 6.72 1.18
CA TYR A 308 14.64 5.68 0.72
C TYR A 308 15.70 6.24 -0.26
N ASN A 309 15.33 7.25 -1.05
CA ASN A 309 16.17 7.94 -2.02
C ASN A 309 16.86 9.20 -1.44
N MET A 310 16.96 9.31 -0.12
CA MET A 310 17.62 10.42 0.60
C MET A 310 18.71 9.88 1.52
N PRO A 311 19.81 10.62 1.78
CA PRO A 311 20.68 10.35 2.92
C PRO A 311 19.88 10.35 4.23
N TYR A 312 20.32 9.59 5.24
CA TYR A 312 19.61 9.46 6.52
C TYR A 312 19.26 10.81 7.16
N GLU A 313 20.20 11.75 7.20
CA GLU A 313 19.99 13.05 7.84
C GLU A 313 18.91 13.89 7.14
N ASP A 314 18.80 13.78 5.83
CA ASP A 314 17.77 14.48 5.06
C ASP A 314 16.41 13.77 5.21
N GLY A 315 16.40 12.44 5.22
CA GLY A 315 15.20 11.66 5.55
C GLY A 315 14.69 11.97 6.97
N LEU A 316 15.58 12.15 7.95
CA LEU A 316 15.21 12.52 9.31
C LEU A 316 14.62 13.94 9.39
N LYS A 317 15.18 14.91 8.64
CA LYS A 317 14.61 16.27 8.51
C LYS A 317 13.24 16.22 7.84
N PHE A 318 13.10 15.41 6.79
CA PHE A 318 11.82 15.22 6.12
C PHE A 318 10.74 14.70 7.08
N VAL A 319 11.07 13.65 7.88
CA VAL A 319 10.14 13.12 8.90
C VAL A 319 9.82 14.17 9.98
N ALA A 320 10.79 14.98 10.39
CA ALA A 320 10.57 16.05 11.36
C ALA A 320 9.63 17.15 10.83
N ALA A 321 9.65 17.43 9.52
CA ALA A 321 8.75 18.36 8.85
C ALA A 321 7.33 17.78 8.64
N HIS A 322 7.16 16.45 8.77
CA HIS A 322 5.89 15.74 8.58
C HIS A 322 5.49 15.00 9.87
N PRO A 323 4.98 15.68 10.90
CA PRO A 323 4.75 15.09 12.23
C PRO A 323 3.73 13.94 12.23
N GLN A 324 2.93 13.81 11.18
CA GLN A 324 1.95 12.74 11.00
C GLN A 324 2.61 11.38 10.65
N ILE A 325 3.88 11.34 10.26
CA ILE A 325 4.60 10.10 9.95
C ILE A 325 5.66 9.79 11.00
N GLN A 326 5.98 8.50 11.15
CA GLN A 326 7.15 8.01 11.86
C GLN A 326 7.88 6.99 10.99
N ALA A 327 9.21 6.98 11.03
CA ALA A 327 10.02 6.16 10.14
C ALA A 327 11.06 5.33 10.88
N LEU A 328 11.38 4.17 10.27
CA LEU A 328 12.47 3.29 10.64
C LEU A 328 13.35 3.03 9.42
N TRP A 329 14.66 3.06 9.59
CA TRP A 329 15.66 2.76 8.57
C TRP A 329 16.51 1.57 8.98
N VAL A 330 16.70 0.63 8.06
CA VAL A 330 17.67 -0.47 8.18
C VAL A 330 18.82 -0.19 7.23
N PHE A 331 20.00 0.00 7.78
CA PHE A 331 21.21 0.30 7.01
C PHE A 331 21.79 -0.96 6.36
N LYS A 332 22.71 -0.79 5.41
CA LYS A 332 23.40 -1.90 4.72
C LYS A 332 24.26 -2.77 5.64
N ASN A 333 24.72 -2.22 6.77
CA ASN A 333 25.49 -2.95 7.81
C ASN A 333 24.58 -3.63 8.86
N GLY A 334 23.26 -3.55 8.69
CA GLY A 334 22.28 -4.11 9.63
C GLY A 334 21.88 -3.19 10.78
N ASP A 335 22.49 -2.01 10.93
CA ASP A 335 22.08 -1.05 11.95
C ASP A 335 20.64 -0.58 11.72
N ILE A 336 19.91 -0.38 12.82
CA ILE A 336 18.54 0.11 12.81
C ILE A 336 18.49 1.47 13.50
N LYS A 337 17.92 2.46 12.82
CA LYS A 337 17.58 3.73 13.41
C LYS A 337 16.12 4.07 13.14
N TYR A 338 15.51 4.84 14.02
CA TYR A 338 14.13 5.29 13.84
C TYR A 338 13.94 6.72 14.35
N SER A 339 12.89 7.38 13.85
CA SER A 339 12.51 8.72 14.28
C SER A 339 12.05 8.73 15.74
N PRO A 340 12.16 9.85 16.46
CA PRO A 340 11.90 9.91 17.91
C PRO A 340 10.55 9.35 18.35
N GLY A 341 9.50 9.51 17.52
CA GLY A 341 8.15 9.05 17.82
C GLY A 341 7.86 7.61 17.42
N PHE A 342 8.77 6.91 16.76
CA PHE A 342 8.53 5.55 16.27
C PHE A 342 8.46 4.52 17.40
N ALA A 343 9.26 4.69 18.47
CA ALA A 343 9.39 3.74 19.57
C ALA A 343 8.04 3.41 20.24
N LYS A 344 7.08 4.36 20.25
CA LYS A 344 5.75 4.15 20.85
C LYS A 344 4.93 3.04 20.19
N TYR A 345 5.27 2.67 18.96
CA TYR A 345 4.60 1.59 18.24
C TYR A 345 5.24 0.23 18.49
N ILE A 346 6.49 0.17 18.96
CA ILE A 346 7.20 -1.09 19.15
C ILE A 346 6.53 -1.87 20.28
N ARG A 347 6.16 -3.12 19.97
CA ARG A 347 5.64 -4.05 20.98
C ARG A 347 6.79 -4.52 21.87
N GLU A 348 6.69 -4.26 23.16
CA GLU A 348 7.59 -4.86 24.15
C GLU A 348 7.43 -6.39 24.12
N GLN A 349 8.57 -7.09 24.19
CA GLN A 349 8.62 -8.56 24.16
C GLN A 349 8.32 -9.16 25.53
#